data_7b2d45fd8794cf2933f545212484d332
#
_entry.id   7b2d45fd8794cf2933f545212484d332
#
_cell.length_a   1.000
_cell.length_b   1.000
_cell.length_c   1.000
_cell.angle_alpha   90.00
_cell.angle_beta   90.00
_cell.angle_gamma   90.00
#
_symmetry.space_group_name_H-M   'P 1'
#
loop_
_entity.id
_entity.type
_entity.pdbx_description
1 polymer ?
#
loop_
_entity_poly.entity_id
_entity_poly.type
_entity_poly.pdbx_seq_one_letter_code
_entity_poly.pdbx_strand_id
1 'polypeptide(L)'
;MKRLFTYYLLIVCCAFTAHAQYQLPNSGFEEWEDVSYSSYTGKEPVGWNSFLTGSGTLKSTAGRNQLEIMSESRPGSTGSKSAKLFARKVLFSIFAQGNLTTGCINMGSVTATDANGNYNYTEIGEGKNNQTFTGLPDAMRIWVKYNSTNTEYPYGKVSTILHTEGYYQDPMGNTSKITAQLVGTATKADITSQEDWQELTI
;
A
#
# COMPACT_ATOMS: atom_id res chain seq x y z
N MET A 1 41.25 -36.40 -7.98
CA MET A 1 40.74 -35.37 -8.89
C MET A 1 39.25 -35.52 -9.24
N LYS A 2 38.74 -36.71 -9.54
CA LYS A 2 37.30 -36.88 -9.91
C LYS A 2 36.29 -36.51 -8.84
N ARG A 3 36.62 -36.75 -7.53
CA ARG A 3 35.69 -36.41 -6.43
C ARG A 3 35.60 -34.91 -6.13
N LEU A 4 36.69 -34.17 -6.31
CA LEU A 4 36.70 -32.72 -6.11
C LEU A 4 35.82 -31.99 -7.17
N PHE A 5 35.80 -32.49 -8.40
CA PHE A 5 35.00 -31.94 -9.48
C PHE A 5 33.50 -32.12 -9.24
N THR A 6 33.10 -33.24 -8.62
CA THR A 6 31.70 -33.53 -8.27
C THR A 6 31.17 -32.58 -7.19
N TYR A 7 32.00 -32.26 -6.19
CA TYR A 7 31.59 -31.29 -5.14
C TYR A 7 31.50 -29.86 -5.68
N TYR A 8 32.38 -29.47 -6.57
CA TYR A 8 32.29 -28.15 -7.24
C TYR A 8 31.04 -28.02 -8.09
N LEU A 9 30.66 -29.05 -8.81
CA LEU A 9 29.44 -29.06 -9.63
C LEU A 9 28.17 -29.00 -8.76
N LEU A 10 28.14 -29.68 -7.62
CA LEU A 10 27.03 -29.61 -6.65
C LEU A 10 26.89 -28.22 -6.01
N ILE A 11 28.00 -27.57 -5.68
CA ILE A 11 27.98 -26.20 -5.12
C ILE A 11 27.50 -25.18 -6.16
N VAL A 12 27.89 -25.33 -7.41
CA VAL A 12 27.45 -24.44 -8.51
C VAL A 12 25.97 -24.63 -8.83
N CYS A 13 25.42 -25.87 -8.75
CA CYS A 13 23.98 -26.09 -8.94
C CYS A 13 23.10 -25.54 -7.83
N CYS A 14 23.59 -25.41 -6.61
CA CYS A 14 22.83 -24.79 -5.49
C CYS A 14 22.81 -23.28 -5.53
N ALA A 15 23.65 -22.62 -6.35
CA ALA A 15 23.76 -21.17 -6.42
C ALA A 15 22.72 -20.49 -7.35
N PHE A 16 21.91 -21.26 -8.11
CA PHE A 16 21.04 -20.72 -9.15
C PHE A 16 19.55 -20.62 -8.79
N THR A 17 19.15 -20.79 -7.54
CA THR A 17 17.74 -20.65 -7.14
C THR A 17 17.45 -19.45 -6.23
N ALA A 18 18.26 -18.40 -6.28
CA ALA A 18 17.87 -17.14 -5.70
C ALA A 18 16.90 -16.45 -6.67
N HIS A 19 15.62 -16.79 -6.62
CA HIS A 19 14.59 -15.95 -7.22
C HIS A 19 14.65 -14.61 -6.51
N ALA A 20 15.09 -13.57 -7.21
CA ALA A 20 15.07 -12.21 -6.68
C ALA A 20 13.61 -11.85 -6.41
N GLN A 21 13.23 -11.82 -5.15
CA GLN A 21 11.92 -11.35 -4.75
C GLN A 21 11.83 -9.86 -5.09
N TYR A 22 10.88 -9.48 -5.93
CA TYR A 22 10.64 -8.07 -6.22
C TYR A 22 10.17 -7.36 -4.95
N GLN A 23 10.77 -6.23 -4.65
CA GLN A 23 10.30 -5.34 -3.58
C GLN A 23 9.87 -4.02 -4.17
N LEU A 24 8.72 -3.53 -3.73
CA LEU A 24 8.28 -2.17 -4.04
C LEU A 24 9.30 -1.16 -3.50
N PRO A 25 9.58 -0.07 -4.23
CA PRO A 25 10.43 1.00 -3.73
C PRO A 25 9.95 1.47 -2.36
N ASN A 26 10.91 1.68 -1.46
CA ASN A 26 10.67 2.10 -0.07
C ASN A 26 9.60 1.25 0.67
N SER A 27 9.50 -0.05 0.36
CA SER A 27 8.55 -0.96 1.02
C SER A 27 8.83 -1.20 2.50
N GLY A 28 10.02 -0.84 2.97
CA GLY A 28 10.40 -0.82 4.38
C GLY A 28 10.02 0.46 5.12
N PHE A 29 9.50 1.49 4.41
CA PHE A 29 9.12 2.78 4.96
C PHE A 29 10.26 3.49 5.72
N GLU A 30 11.49 3.36 5.24
CA GLU A 30 12.67 4.02 5.85
C GLU A 30 12.82 5.47 5.41
N GLU A 31 12.38 5.82 4.19
CA GLU A 31 12.48 7.15 3.59
C GLU A 31 11.13 7.87 3.66
N TRP A 32 11.16 9.12 4.16
CA TRP A 32 9.96 9.95 4.37
C TRP A 32 10.19 11.35 3.84
N GLU A 33 9.15 11.94 3.28
CA GLU A 33 9.14 13.32 2.82
C GLU A 33 8.08 14.15 3.54
N ASP A 34 8.33 15.46 3.65
CA ASP A 34 7.36 16.40 4.19
C ASP A 34 6.30 16.72 3.13
N VAL A 35 5.04 16.63 3.52
CA VAL A 35 3.89 16.92 2.68
C VAL A 35 2.95 17.89 3.36
N SER A 36 2.21 18.66 2.57
CA SER A 36 1.28 19.64 3.12
C SER A 36 0.07 19.84 2.21
N TYR A 37 -1.05 20.20 2.83
CA TYR A 37 -2.23 20.69 2.16
C TYR A 37 -2.88 21.79 3.02
N SER A 38 -2.99 23.01 2.45
CA SER A 38 -3.45 24.18 3.20
C SER A 38 -2.60 24.40 4.46
N SER A 39 -3.23 24.43 5.63
CA SER A 39 -2.55 24.56 6.94
C SER A 39 -2.16 23.21 7.57
N TYR A 40 -2.45 22.10 6.92
CA TYR A 40 -2.14 20.77 7.43
C TYR A 40 -0.81 20.29 6.87
N THR A 41 0.04 19.81 7.77
CA THR A 41 1.35 19.24 7.44
C THR A 41 1.43 17.81 7.94
N GLY A 42 2.29 17.02 7.33
CA GLY A 42 2.54 15.63 7.72
C GLY A 42 3.73 15.08 6.97
N LYS A 43 3.95 13.79 7.12
CA LYS A 43 4.98 13.06 6.38
C LYS A 43 4.35 11.88 5.66
N GLU A 44 4.85 11.59 4.47
CA GLU A 44 4.51 10.37 3.72
C GLU A 44 5.77 9.60 3.38
N PRO A 45 5.72 8.27 3.30
CA PRO A 45 6.85 7.51 2.78
C PRO A 45 7.09 7.90 1.32
N VAL A 46 8.34 8.09 0.94
CA VAL A 46 8.70 8.40 -0.45
C VAL A 46 8.11 7.37 -1.40
N GLY A 47 7.39 7.84 -2.41
CA GLY A 47 6.70 6.99 -3.40
C GLY A 47 5.34 6.46 -2.96
N TRP A 48 4.79 6.91 -1.82
CA TRP A 48 3.48 6.54 -1.31
C TRP A 48 2.64 7.78 -1.02
N ASN A 49 1.34 7.68 -1.16
CA ASN A 49 0.38 8.75 -0.93
C ASN A 49 -0.63 8.39 0.15
N SER A 50 -1.01 9.37 0.96
CA SER A 50 -2.05 9.26 1.99
C SER A 50 -3.21 10.23 1.71
N PHE A 51 -4.18 10.32 2.62
CA PHE A 51 -5.27 11.31 2.51
C PHE A 51 -4.77 12.76 2.50
N LEU A 52 -3.62 13.06 3.06
CA LEU A 52 -3.11 14.44 3.08
C LEU A 52 -2.78 14.95 1.68
N THR A 53 -2.23 14.10 0.81
CA THR A 53 -1.93 14.43 -0.59
C THR A 53 -3.01 14.02 -1.57
N GLY A 54 -4.06 13.34 -1.10
CA GLY A 54 -5.19 12.92 -1.91
C GLY A 54 -5.94 14.07 -2.60
N SER A 55 -6.93 13.75 -3.40
CA SER A 55 -7.76 14.67 -4.20
C SER A 55 -9.26 14.47 -3.88
N GLY A 56 -10.11 15.16 -4.62
CA GLY A 56 -11.57 15.01 -4.55
C GLY A 56 -12.27 16.14 -3.80
N THR A 57 -13.60 16.16 -3.89
CA THR A 57 -14.44 17.24 -3.37
C THR A 57 -14.40 17.38 -1.85
N LEU A 58 -14.09 16.30 -1.14
CA LEU A 58 -13.95 16.30 0.32
C LEU A 58 -12.52 16.53 0.82
N LYS A 59 -11.58 16.86 -0.08
CA LYS A 59 -10.18 17.10 0.31
C LYS A 59 -10.04 18.12 1.43
N SER A 60 -10.78 19.23 1.37
CA SER A 60 -10.76 20.27 2.39
C SER A 60 -11.23 19.78 3.77
N THR A 61 -12.04 18.73 3.82
CA THR A 61 -12.60 18.14 5.04
C THR A 61 -11.82 16.93 5.50
N ALA A 62 -11.52 16.01 4.59
CA ALA A 62 -10.92 14.71 4.90
C ALA A 62 -9.40 14.63 4.67
N GLY A 63 -8.82 15.57 3.91
CA GLY A 63 -7.39 15.65 3.64
C GLY A 63 -6.59 16.04 4.88
N ARG A 64 -6.40 15.11 5.79
CA ARG A 64 -5.71 15.27 7.07
C ARG A 64 -4.58 14.25 7.20
N ASN A 65 -3.62 14.57 8.05
CA ASN A 65 -2.60 13.60 8.41
C ASN A 65 -3.24 12.44 9.18
N GLN A 66 -3.12 11.25 8.63
CA GLN A 66 -3.58 9.98 9.21
C GLN A 66 -2.48 8.93 9.16
N LEU A 67 -1.23 9.39 9.19
CA LEU A 67 -0.04 8.59 9.04
C LEU A 67 1.02 9.06 10.03
N GLU A 68 1.69 8.12 10.70
CA GLU A 68 2.79 8.36 11.62
C GLU A 68 3.97 7.44 11.32
N ILE A 69 5.18 7.95 11.58
CA ILE A 69 6.41 7.16 11.56
C ILE A 69 6.53 6.44 12.91
N MET A 70 6.65 5.12 12.88
CA MET A 70 6.97 4.34 14.06
C MET A 70 8.44 3.94 14.06
N SER A 71 9.11 4.07 15.21
CA SER A 71 10.49 3.58 15.42
C SER A 71 10.47 2.09 15.77
N GLU A 72 9.77 1.31 14.97
CA GLU A 72 9.58 -0.12 15.13
C GLU A 72 9.50 -0.77 13.75
N SER A 73 10.13 -1.90 13.55
CA SER A 73 10.07 -2.68 12.32
C SER A 73 9.64 -4.12 12.58
N ARG A 74 9.22 -4.82 11.55
CA ARG A 74 8.86 -6.24 11.62
C ARG A 74 10.04 -7.10 12.04
N PRO A 75 9.83 -8.30 12.61
CA PRO A 75 10.89 -9.26 12.88
C PRO A 75 11.71 -9.60 11.63
N GLY A 76 13.03 -9.65 11.77
CA GLY A 76 13.94 -9.93 10.67
C GLY A 76 14.11 -8.83 9.62
N SER A 77 13.57 -7.62 9.87
CA SER A 77 13.87 -6.45 9.05
C SER A 77 15.28 -5.95 9.32
N THR A 78 15.93 -5.41 8.29
CA THR A 78 17.17 -4.62 8.44
C THR A 78 16.88 -3.14 8.66
N GLY A 79 15.63 -2.72 8.46
CA GLY A 79 15.16 -1.37 8.73
C GLY A 79 14.75 -1.17 10.18
N SER A 80 14.45 0.09 10.53
CA SER A 80 14.12 0.53 11.88
C SER A 80 12.73 1.16 12.01
N LYS A 81 12.04 1.34 10.88
CA LYS A 81 10.77 2.07 10.83
C LYS A 81 9.62 1.23 10.32
N SER A 82 8.42 1.72 10.55
CA SER A 82 7.19 1.29 9.91
C SER A 82 6.22 2.46 9.77
N ALA A 83 5.21 2.28 8.92
CA ALA A 83 4.13 3.24 8.72
C ALA A 83 2.91 2.85 9.56
N LYS A 84 2.45 3.75 10.42
CA LYS A 84 1.22 3.57 11.20
C LYS A 84 0.11 4.41 10.57
N LEU A 85 -0.93 3.75 10.09
CA LEU A 85 -2.15 4.36 9.61
C LEU A 85 -3.20 4.35 10.71
N PHE A 86 -3.98 5.43 10.82
CA PHE A 86 -5.05 5.50 11.81
C PHE A 86 -6.32 6.17 11.26
N ALA A 87 -7.47 5.73 11.76
CA ALA A 87 -8.74 6.37 11.47
C ALA A 87 -8.85 7.70 12.24
N ARG A 88 -9.48 8.70 11.62
CA ARG A 88 -9.68 10.02 12.21
C ARG A 88 -11.10 10.50 12.00
N LYS A 89 -11.66 11.14 13.03
CA LYS A 89 -12.91 11.88 12.92
C LYS A 89 -12.68 13.14 12.09
N VAL A 90 -13.37 13.26 10.97
CA VAL A 90 -13.18 14.36 9.99
C VAL A 90 -14.34 15.34 9.97
N LEU A 91 -15.57 14.87 10.18
CA LEU A 91 -16.77 15.71 10.17
C LEU A 91 -17.83 15.10 11.11
N PHE A 92 -18.33 15.86 12.09
CA PHE A 92 -19.35 15.43 13.05
C PHE A 92 -19.13 14.00 13.59
N SER A 93 -19.85 13.02 13.06
CA SER A 93 -19.73 11.59 13.41
C SER A 93 -19.00 10.75 12.35
N ILE A 94 -18.50 11.37 11.25
CA ILE A 94 -17.87 10.65 10.16
C ILE A 94 -16.40 10.41 10.47
N PHE A 95 -15.97 9.17 10.42
CA PHE A 95 -14.58 8.76 10.49
C PHE A 95 -14.05 8.45 9.09
N ALA A 96 -12.93 9.07 8.73
CA ALA A 96 -12.13 8.64 7.60
C ALA A 96 -11.12 7.60 8.10
N GLN A 97 -11.09 6.46 7.45
CA GLN A 97 -10.07 5.42 7.69
C GLN A 97 -8.70 5.91 7.20
N GLY A 98 -7.60 5.42 7.78
CA GLY A 98 -6.26 5.63 7.21
C GLY A 98 -6.14 4.88 5.88
N ASN A 99 -5.52 5.53 4.89
CA ASN A 99 -5.24 4.93 3.58
C ASN A 99 -3.82 5.30 3.16
N LEU A 100 -3.09 4.34 2.62
CA LEU A 100 -1.76 4.50 2.06
C LEU A 100 -1.67 3.68 0.77
N THR A 101 -1.24 4.30 -0.31
CA THR A 101 -1.19 3.69 -1.64
C THR A 101 0.02 4.16 -2.44
N THR A 102 0.49 3.35 -3.35
CA THR A 102 1.48 3.75 -4.37
C THR A 102 0.85 4.52 -5.53
N GLY A 103 -0.49 4.59 -5.59
CA GLY A 103 -1.25 5.44 -6.50
C GLY A 103 -1.69 6.73 -5.81
N CYS A 104 -2.77 7.33 -6.32
CA CYS A 104 -3.45 8.49 -5.75
C CYS A 104 -4.71 8.08 -5.01
N ILE A 105 -5.22 8.98 -4.14
CA ILE A 105 -6.47 8.80 -3.42
C ILE A 105 -7.47 9.88 -3.87
N ASN A 106 -8.67 9.46 -4.24
CA ASN A 106 -9.81 10.37 -4.41
C ASN A 106 -10.77 10.21 -3.22
N MET A 107 -11.08 11.33 -2.57
CA MET A 107 -12.04 11.43 -1.47
C MET A 107 -13.17 12.39 -1.87
N GLY A 108 -14.20 11.86 -2.49
CA GLY A 108 -15.28 12.64 -3.10
C GLY A 108 -16.66 12.46 -2.47
N SER A 109 -16.83 11.46 -1.59
CA SER A 109 -18.14 11.13 -1.02
C SER A 109 -18.07 10.81 0.46
N VAL A 110 -19.07 11.24 1.22
CA VAL A 110 -19.28 10.86 2.63
C VAL A 110 -19.78 9.43 2.78
N THR A 111 -20.28 8.84 1.71
CA THR A 111 -20.71 7.44 1.67
C THR A 111 -19.51 6.57 1.34
N ALA A 112 -19.01 5.82 2.32
CA ALA A 112 -17.77 5.05 2.19
C ALA A 112 -17.76 4.06 1.02
N THR A 113 -18.92 3.49 0.66
CA THR A 113 -19.10 2.53 -0.42
C THR A 113 -19.33 3.15 -1.80
N ASP A 114 -19.32 4.49 -1.90
CA ASP A 114 -19.48 5.17 -3.19
C ASP A 114 -18.20 5.06 -4.03
N ALA A 115 -18.16 4.08 -4.90
CA ALA A 115 -17.05 3.82 -5.81
C ALA A 115 -16.79 4.94 -6.84
N ASN A 116 -17.74 5.83 -7.07
CA ASN A 116 -17.55 6.99 -7.94
C ASN A 116 -16.91 8.17 -7.21
N GLY A 117 -17.06 8.21 -5.89
CA GLY A 117 -16.51 9.26 -5.03
C GLY A 117 -15.23 8.87 -4.31
N ASN A 118 -15.11 7.62 -3.88
CA ASN A 118 -14.01 7.16 -3.03
C ASN A 118 -13.27 5.99 -3.67
N TYR A 119 -12.05 6.25 -4.14
CA TYR A 119 -11.23 5.25 -4.81
C TYR A 119 -9.74 5.61 -4.75
N ASN A 120 -8.89 4.61 -4.85
CA ASN A 120 -7.50 4.78 -5.20
C ASN A 120 -7.36 4.66 -6.73
N TYR A 121 -6.42 5.40 -7.32
CA TYR A 121 -6.22 5.38 -8.76
C TYR A 121 -4.75 5.57 -9.13
N THR A 122 -4.40 5.23 -10.35
CA THR A 122 -3.09 5.46 -10.92
C THR A 122 -3.19 6.35 -12.14
N GLU A 123 -2.18 7.19 -12.32
CA GLU A 123 -2.00 8.06 -13.49
C GLU A 123 -0.68 7.70 -14.18
N ILE A 124 -0.66 7.87 -15.50
CA ILE A 124 0.54 7.62 -16.30
C ILE A 124 1.49 8.82 -16.19
N GLY A 125 2.80 8.53 -16.06
CA GLY A 125 3.86 9.50 -16.25
C GLY A 125 4.28 10.31 -15.03
N GLU A 126 3.57 10.22 -13.92
CA GLU A 126 3.94 10.94 -12.70
C GLU A 126 4.57 9.96 -11.70
N GLY A 127 5.85 10.13 -11.41
CA GLY A 127 6.67 9.17 -10.66
C GLY A 127 6.15 8.75 -9.28
N LYS A 128 5.28 9.55 -8.65
CA LYS A 128 4.69 9.27 -7.34
C LYS A 128 3.30 8.60 -7.43
N ASN A 129 2.70 8.53 -8.59
CA ASN A 129 1.30 8.16 -8.76
C ASN A 129 1.10 6.74 -9.29
N ASN A 130 2.17 6.01 -9.48
CA ASN A 130 2.16 4.60 -9.88
C ASN A 130 3.48 3.93 -9.55
N GLN A 131 3.49 2.60 -9.55
CA GLN A 131 4.71 1.80 -9.46
C GLN A 131 4.77 0.86 -10.66
N THR A 132 5.77 1.06 -11.49
CA THR A 132 6.03 0.15 -12.61
C THR A 132 6.49 -1.20 -12.07
N PHE A 133 5.88 -2.25 -12.55
CA PHE A 133 6.22 -3.62 -12.20
C PHE A 133 6.53 -4.44 -13.46
N THR A 134 7.63 -5.19 -13.43
CA THR A 134 8.04 -6.06 -14.54
C THR A 134 7.92 -7.51 -14.10
N GLY A 135 6.89 -8.19 -14.56
CA GLY A 135 6.62 -9.59 -14.24
C GLY A 135 5.20 -9.82 -13.75
N LEU A 136 4.87 -11.06 -13.49
CA LEU A 136 3.60 -11.49 -12.90
C LEU A 136 3.93 -12.21 -11.59
N PRO A 137 3.72 -11.56 -10.42
CA PRO A 137 3.94 -12.21 -9.14
C PRO A 137 2.83 -13.22 -8.86
N ASP A 138 3.15 -14.32 -8.20
CA ASP A 138 2.18 -15.29 -7.71
C ASP A 138 1.50 -14.83 -6.42
N ALA A 139 2.15 -13.96 -5.65
CA ALA A 139 1.64 -13.47 -4.37
C ALA A 139 2.35 -12.18 -3.93
N MET A 140 1.70 -11.43 -3.05
CA MET A 140 2.32 -10.35 -2.28
C MET A 140 2.45 -10.77 -0.82
N ARG A 141 3.62 -10.50 -0.22
CA ARG A 141 3.88 -10.71 1.20
C ARG A 141 4.01 -9.38 1.91
N ILE A 142 3.28 -9.20 3.00
CA ILE A 142 3.32 -7.99 3.82
C ILE A 142 3.25 -8.36 5.31
N TRP A 143 3.89 -7.55 6.14
CA TRP A 143 3.80 -7.65 7.58
C TRP A 143 2.96 -6.50 8.14
N VAL A 144 2.02 -6.82 9.01
CA VAL A 144 1.12 -5.85 9.62
C VAL A 144 0.94 -6.09 11.11
N LYS A 145 0.72 -5.01 11.85
CA LYS A 145 0.04 -5.00 13.15
C LYS A 145 -1.29 -4.30 12.94
N TYR A 146 -2.33 -4.79 13.54
CA TYR A 146 -3.63 -4.15 13.41
C TYR A 146 -4.31 -4.10 14.77
N ASN A 147 -4.87 -2.97 15.11
CA ASN A 147 -5.67 -2.80 16.32
C ASN A 147 -6.92 -1.97 15.98
N SER A 148 -8.08 -2.52 16.27
CA SER A 148 -9.36 -1.82 16.19
C SER A 148 -10.17 -2.03 17.45
N THR A 149 -10.65 -0.93 18.01
CA THR A 149 -11.64 -0.92 19.09
C THR A 149 -13.05 -0.76 18.55
N ASN A 150 -13.21 -0.59 17.23
CA ASN A 150 -14.51 -0.41 16.58
C ASN A 150 -15.10 -1.77 16.22
N THR A 151 -16.27 -2.08 16.80
CA THR A 151 -16.97 -3.35 16.57
C THR A 151 -17.76 -3.38 15.26
N GLU A 152 -18.08 -2.22 14.69
CA GLU A 152 -18.79 -2.11 13.40
C GLU A 152 -17.82 -2.30 12.22
N TYR A 153 -16.56 -1.82 12.39
CA TYR A 153 -15.50 -1.94 11.38
C TYR A 153 -14.23 -2.55 12.00
N PRO A 154 -14.28 -3.85 12.37
CA PRO A 154 -13.23 -4.47 13.16
C PRO A 154 -12.01 -4.91 12.35
N TYR A 155 -12.05 -4.80 11.02
CA TYR A 155 -11.03 -5.39 10.14
C TYR A 155 -10.19 -4.35 9.42
N GLY A 156 -8.91 -4.67 9.24
CA GLY A 156 -8.04 -3.99 8.30
C GLY A 156 -8.11 -4.63 6.90
N LYS A 157 -7.69 -3.87 5.90
CA LYS A 157 -7.65 -4.32 4.49
C LYS A 157 -6.30 -3.99 3.86
N VAL A 158 -5.76 -4.95 3.11
CA VAL A 158 -4.65 -4.78 2.17
C VAL A 158 -5.09 -5.30 0.81
N SER A 159 -4.79 -4.58 -0.25
CA SER A 159 -5.04 -5.02 -1.62
C SER A 159 -3.90 -4.65 -2.56
N THR A 160 -3.69 -5.49 -3.56
CA THR A 160 -2.76 -5.28 -4.67
C THR A 160 -3.53 -5.36 -5.96
N ILE A 161 -3.25 -4.42 -6.86
CA ILE A 161 -3.86 -4.38 -8.19
C ILE A 161 -2.73 -4.19 -9.20
N LEU A 162 -2.65 -5.08 -10.16
CA LEU A 162 -1.77 -5.00 -11.31
C LEU A 162 -2.61 -4.72 -12.55
N HIS A 163 -2.22 -3.71 -13.29
CA HIS A 163 -2.92 -3.33 -14.53
C HIS A 163 -1.90 -2.92 -15.60
N THR A 164 -2.33 -2.91 -16.85
CA THR A 164 -1.52 -2.42 -17.97
C THR A 164 -1.32 -0.91 -17.87
N GLU A 165 -0.48 -0.35 -18.71
CA GLU A 165 -0.35 1.10 -18.85
C GLU A 165 -1.73 1.75 -19.08
N GLY A 166 -2.01 2.87 -18.38
CA GLY A 166 -3.26 3.59 -18.47
C GLY A 166 -3.80 4.03 -17.12
N TYR A 167 -4.94 4.67 -17.13
CA TYR A 167 -5.68 5.05 -15.91
C TYR A 167 -6.45 3.84 -15.38
N TYR A 168 -6.30 3.56 -14.11
CA TYR A 168 -7.05 2.53 -13.38
C TYR A 168 -7.50 3.04 -12.03
N GLN A 169 -8.67 2.62 -11.55
CA GLN A 169 -9.17 2.94 -10.21
C GLN A 169 -9.75 1.71 -9.49
N ASP A 170 -9.64 1.69 -8.17
CA ASP A 170 -10.23 0.69 -7.28
C ASP A 170 -10.86 1.38 -6.03
N PRO A 171 -12.12 1.10 -5.70
CA PRO A 171 -13.07 0.26 -6.46
C PRO A 171 -13.42 0.85 -7.82
N MET A 172 -13.75 -0.05 -8.75
CA MET A 172 -14.24 0.34 -10.07
C MET A 172 -15.62 1.01 -9.94
N GLY A 173 -15.67 2.33 -10.14
CA GLY A 173 -16.90 3.09 -10.22
C GLY A 173 -17.31 3.33 -11.69
N ASN A 174 -17.32 4.60 -12.11
CA ASN A 174 -17.56 4.95 -13.50
C ASN A 174 -16.40 4.49 -14.39
N THR A 175 -16.65 3.47 -15.19
CA THR A 175 -15.64 2.82 -16.05
C THR A 175 -15.21 3.65 -17.25
N SER A 176 -15.89 4.77 -17.55
CA SER A 176 -15.59 5.60 -18.74
C SER A 176 -14.18 6.22 -18.73
N LYS A 177 -13.55 6.35 -17.57
CA LYS A 177 -12.18 6.86 -17.42
C LYS A 177 -11.11 5.78 -17.48
N ILE A 178 -11.49 4.52 -17.30
CA ILE A 178 -10.53 3.42 -17.22
C ILE A 178 -10.02 3.11 -18.61
N THR A 179 -8.73 3.27 -18.82
CA THR A 179 -8.03 2.97 -20.08
C THR A 179 -7.09 1.78 -19.93
N ALA A 180 -6.69 1.45 -18.71
CA ALA A 180 -5.86 0.29 -18.42
C ALA A 180 -6.70 -0.99 -18.28
N GLN A 181 -6.08 -2.14 -18.52
CA GLN A 181 -6.68 -3.45 -18.32
C GLN A 181 -6.17 -4.06 -17.02
N LEU A 182 -7.05 -4.65 -16.25
CA LEU A 182 -6.69 -5.42 -15.06
C LEU A 182 -5.87 -6.65 -15.49
N VAL A 183 -4.71 -6.83 -14.87
CA VAL A 183 -3.83 -8.00 -15.09
C VAL A 183 -3.97 -8.97 -13.91
N GLY A 184 -4.04 -8.46 -12.69
CA GLY A 184 -4.21 -9.29 -11.51
C GLY A 184 -4.61 -8.45 -10.29
N THR A 185 -5.27 -9.13 -9.36
CA THR A 185 -5.64 -8.52 -8.07
C THR A 185 -5.58 -9.55 -6.96
N ALA A 186 -5.17 -9.09 -5.78
CA ALA A 186 -5.24 -9.85 -4.54
C ALA A 186 -5.71 -8.94 -3.41
N THR A 187 -6.53 -9.46 -2.51
CA THR A 187 -7.09 -8.69 -1.39
C THR A 187 -7.22 -9.56 -0.15
N LYS A 188 -6.80 -9.01 0.99
CA LYS A 188 -7.10 -9.49 2.34
C LYS A 188 -7.88 -8.40 3.06
N ALA A 189 -9.15 -8.62 3.33
CA ALA A 189 -10.08 -7.63 3.88
C ALA A 189 -10.58 -7.97 5.29
N ASP A 190 -10.04 -9.02 5.90
CA ASP A 190 -10.43 -9.56 7.21
C ASP A 190 -9.23 -9.62 8.17
N ILE A 191 -8.33 -8.63 8.10
CA ILE A 191 -7.19 -8.55 9.02
C ILE A 191 -7.72 -8.21 10.40
N THR A 192 -7.57 -9.15 11.34
CA THR A 192 -8.05 -9.02 12.72
C THR A 192 -7.04 -8.31 13.61
N SER A 193 -7.52 -7.76 14.73
CA SER A 193 -6.67 -7.13 15.74
C SER A 193 -5.68 -8.14 16.32
N GLN A 194 -4.40 -7.76 16.31
CA GLN A 194 -3.30 -8.52 16.86
C GLN A 194 -2.19 -7.56 17.30
N GLU A 195 -1.69 -7.75 18.51
CA GLU A 195 -0.62 -6.90 19.07
C GLU A 195 0.74 -7.17 18.41
N ASP A 196 0.98 -8.43 18.04
CA ASP A 196 2.21 -8.84 17.38
C ASP A 196 2.14 -8.66 15.85
N TRP A 197 3.33 -8.59 15.25
CA TRP A 197 3.45 -8.60 13.80
C TRP A 197 2.94 -9.91 13.19
N GLN A 198 2.05 -9.79 12.23
CA GLN A 198 1.55 -10.90 11.43
C GLN A 198 2.04 -10.80 9.99
N GLU A 199 2.54 -11.92 9.48
CA GLU A 199 2.90 -12.05 8.07
C GLU A 199 1.68 -12.48 7.27
N LEU A 200 1.33 -11.71 6.26
CA LEU A 200 0.23 -12.01 5.35
C LEU A 200 0.79 -12.32 3.98
N THR A 201 0.27 -13.36 3.35
CA THR A 201 0.46 -13.65 1.92
C THR A 201 -0.89 -13.55 1.23
N ILE A 202 -0.97 -12.76 0.18
CA ILE A 202 -2.17 -12.51 -0.58
C ILE A 202 -1.94 -12.70 -2.06
#